data_504e69c2e89a85daa4e2f5c029edf09f
#
_entry.id   504e69c2e89a85daa4e2f5c029edf09f
#
_cell.length_a   1.000
_cell.length_b   1.000
_cell.length_c   1.000
_cell.angle_alpha   90.00
_cell.angle_beta   90.00
_cell.angle_gamma   90.00
#
_symmetry.space_group_name_H-M   'P 1'
#
loop_
_entity.id
_entity.type
_entity.pdbx_description
1 polymer ?
#
loop_
_entity_poly.entity_id
_entity_poly.type
_entity_poly.pdbx_seq_one_letter_code
_entity_poly.pdbx_strand_id
1 'polypeptide(L)'
;SVVGCPFLFDIPAYSLLIDDTNKNAKPCWKNIDFPQFNARLHLSYFTIDKYATLDALTEDARAFVFKHTTKATAIDQQKIANPENNVHGLVYNIQGNTASNFQFFVSDQKNHYLRGALYFNEKPNLDSIQPVLDFLKSDIQHMISTIRWK
;
A
#
# COMPACT_ATOMS: atom_id res chain seq x y z
N SER A 1 -1.51 13.86 9.31
CA SER A 1 -2.22 14.31 8.11
C SER A 1 -1.25 14.52 6.96
N VAL A 2 -1.74 14.38 5.75
CA VAL A 2 -0.94 14.56 4.53
C VAL A 2 -1.29 15.92 3.95
N VAL A 3 -0.41 16.90 4.16
CA VAL A 3 -0.66 18.29 3.78
C VAL A 3 -0.80 18.41 2.26
N GLY A 4 -1.87 19.08 1.80
CA GLY A 4 -2.10 19.36 0.39
C GLY A 4 -2.59 18.17 -0.43
N CYS A 5 -2.80 17.00 0.17
CA CYS A 5 -3.32 15.83 -0.51
C CYS A 5 -4.77 15.54 -0.09
N PRO A 6 -5.58 14.91 -0.98
CA PRO A 6 -7.01 14.71 -0.71
C PRO A 6 -7.30 13.50 0.18
N PHE A 7 -6.38 13.14 1.04
CA PHE A 7 -6.53 12.04 1.98
C PHE A 7 -5.70 12.30 3.25
N LEU A 8 -6.08 11.63 4.32
CA LEU A 8 -5.31 11.63 5.57
C LEU A 8 -5.39 10.26 6.24
N PHE A 9 -4.40 9.97 7.06
CA PHE A 9 -4.33 8.73 7.83
C PHE A 9 -3.31 8.91 8.96
N ASP A 10 -3.38 8.03 9.95
CA ASP A 10 -2.40 7.98 11.03
C ASP A 10 -1.27 7.03 10.66
N ILE A 11 -0.05 7.38 11.03
CA ILE A 11 1.12 6.51 10.83
C ILE A 11 1.75 6.15 12.18
N PRO A 12 2.48 5.01 12.25
CA PRO A 12 3.19 4.67 13.48
C PRO A 12 4.19 5.75 13.88
N ALA A 13 4.32 5.99 15.19
CA ALA A 13 5.19 7.05 15.71
C ALA A 13 6.67 6.86 15.33
N TYR A 14 7.10 5.62 15.10
CA TYR A 14 8.48 5.29 14.70
C TYR A 14 8.72 5.40 13.19
N SER A 15 7.69 5.76 12.42
CA SER A 15 7.81 5.87 10.96
C SER A 15 7.97 7.32 10.51
N LEU A 16 8.40 7.48 9.26
CA LEU A 16 8.61 8.79 8.63
C LEU A 16 7.82 8.87 7.34
N LEU A 17 7.01 9.92 7.21
CA LEU A 17 6.30 10.20 5.96
C LEU A 17 7.15 11.14 5.11
N ILE A 18 7.50 10.71 3.90
CA ILE A 18 8.31 11.50 2.98
C ILE A 18 7.67 11.52 1.59
N ASP A 19 7.96 12.57 0.82
CA ASP A 19 7.53 12.65 -0.56
C ASP A 19 8.29 11.63 -1.41
N ASP A 20 7.58 11.05 -2.39
CA ASP A 20 8.22 10.24 -3.41
C ASP A 20 8.94 11.16 -4.39
N THR A 21 10.25 11.08 -4.42
CA THR A 21 11.11 11.89 -5.29
C THR A 21 11.54 11.15 -6.56
N ASN A 22 10.98 9.98 -6.81
CA ASN A 22 11.26 9.20 -8.02
C ASN A 22 10.88 10.04 -9.25
N LYS A 23 11.63 9.87 -10.34
CA LYS A 23 11.45 10.60 -11.59
C LYS A 23 10.01 10.52 -12.12
N ASN A 24 9.34 9.39 -11.93
CA ASN A 24 7.99 9.15 -12.43
C ASN A 24 6.91 9.40 -11.37
N ALA A 25 7.29 9.90 -10.20
CA ALA A 25 6.32 10.15 -9.13
C ALA A 25 5.36 11.27 -9.50
N LYS A 26 4.08 11.07 -9.18
CA LYS A 26 3.03 12.06 -9.37
C LYS A 26 2.74 12.79 -8.06
N PRO A 27 2.03 13.92 -8.10
CA PRO A 27 1.64 14.61 -6.86
C PRO A 27 0.92 13.67 -5.89
N CYS A 28 1.22 13.81 -4.61
CA CYS A 28 0.66 13.01 -3.51
C CYS A 28 1.08 11.53 -3.50
N TRP A 29 2.08 11.15 -4.28
CA TRP A 29 2.78 9.89 -4.07
C TRP A 29 3.72 10.06 -2.89
N LYS A 30 3.62 9.17 -1.91
CA LYS A 30 4.36 9.27 -0.66
C LYS A 30 5.03 7.94 -0.34
N ASN A 31 6.07 8.03 0.49
CA ASN A 31 6.67 6.86 1.11
C ASN A 31 6.56 6.97 2.61
N ILE A 32 6.27 5.87 3.26
CA ILE A 32 6.37 5.75 4.72
C ILE A 32 7.56 4.87 5.00
N ASP A 33 8.60 5.45 5.60
CA ASP A 33 9.81 4.73 5.93
C ASP A 33 9.74 4.17 7.34
N PHE A 34 10.23 2.95 7.48
CA PHE A 34 10.41 2.27 8.76
C PHE A 34 11.92 2.01 8.93
N PRO A 35 12.71 3.04 9.31
CA PRO A 35 14.18 2.94 9.22
C PRO A 35 14.78 1.81 10.05
N GLN A 36 14.24 1.57 11.25
CA GLN A 36 14.77 0.53 12.13
C GLN A 36 14.52 -0.89 11.58
N PHE A 37 13.59 -1.04 10.63
CA PHE A 37 13.28 -2.33 10.01
C PHE A 37 13.77 -2.43 8.56
N ASN A 38 14.42 -1.38 8.08
CA ASN A 38 14.93 -1.30 6.71
C ASN A 38 13.82 -1.56 5.68
N ALA A 39 12.64 -0.99 5.93
CA ALA A 39 11.44 -1.20 5.14
C ALA A 39 10.81 0.12 4.71
N ARG A 40 10.03 0.07 3.63
CA ARG A 40 9.33 1.22 3.08
C ARG A 40 7.97 0.80 2.55
N LEU A 41 6.92 1.54 2.93
CA LEU A 41 5.60 1.42 2.31
C LEU A 41 5.49 2.50 1.24
N HIS A 42 5.39 2.09 0.00
CA HIS A 42 5.28 2.98 -1.13
C HIS A 42 3.80 3.23 -1.43
N LEU A 43 3.37 4.51 -1.40
CA LEU A 43 1.98 4.90 -1.63
C LEU A 43 1.86 5.65 -2.94
N SER A 44 0.94 5.20 -3.80
CA SER A 44 0.63 5.81 -5.08
C SER A 44 -0.83 6.27 -5.08
N TYR A 45 -1.05 7.55 -5.26
CA TYR A 45 -2.39 8.13 -5.32
C TYR A 45 -2.81 8.41 -6.76
N PHE A 46 -4.06 8.09 -7.08
CA PHE A 46 -4.65 8.34 -8.39
C PHE A 46 -6.02 9.00 -8.24
N THR A 47 -6.32 9.95 -9.12
CA THR A 47 -7.67 10.46 -9.28
C THR A 47 -8.41 9.58 -10.28
N ILE A 48 -9.60 9.11 -9.92
CA ILE A 48 -10.46 8.36 -10.84
C ILE A 48 -11.11 9.34 -11.82
N ASP A 49 -10.94 9.09 -13.12
CA ASP A 49 -11.57 9.89 -14.16
C ASP A 49 -11.81 9.03 -15.41
N LYS A 50 -12.17 9.64 -16.53
CA LYS A 50 -12.44 8.91 -17.76
C LYS A 50 -11.19 8.27 -18.38
N TYR A 51 -10.00 8.73 -18.02
CA TYR A 51 -8.73 8.19 -18.51
C TYR A 51 -8.14 7.15 -17.58
N ALA A 52 -8.42 7.28 -16.27
CA ALA A 52 -8.00 6.35 -15.23
C ALA A 52 -9.25 5.89 -14.47
N THR A 53 -9.93 4.89 -15.04
CA THR A 53 -11.17 4.37 -14.46
C THR A 53 -10.88 3.47 -13.25
N LEU A 54 -11.88 3.29 -12.40
CA LEU A 54 -11.76 2.39 -11.25
C LEU A 54 -11.36 0.97 -11.69
N ASP A 55 -11.98 0.46 -12.75
CA ASP A 55 -11.68 -0.87 -13.26
C ASP A 55 -10.23 -0.98 -13.76
N ALA A 56 -9.76 0.02 -14.49
CA ALA A 56 -8.39 0.04 -15.00
C ALA A 56 -7.36 0.12 -13.87
N LEU A 57 -7.60 0.98 -12.88
CA LEU A 57 -6.71 1.11 -11.72
C LEU A 57 -6.69 -0.17 -10.88
N THR A 58 -7.83 -0.81 -10.71
CA THR A 58 -7.93 -2.06 -9.96
C THR A 58 -7.23 -3.20 -10.70
N GLU A 59 -7.37 -3.26 -12.02
CA GLU A 59 -6.64 -4.26 -12.82
C GLU A 59 -5.13 -4.01 -12.79
N ASP A 60 -4.69 -2.76 -12.80
CA ASP A 60 -3.27 -2.42 -12.65
C ASP A 60 -2.72 -2.87 -11.29
N ALA A 61 -3.49 -2.65 -10.22
CA ALA A 61 -3.11 -3.09 -8.88
C ALA A 61 -2.99 -4.62 -8.81
N ARG A 62 -3.94 -5.33 -9.41
CA ARG A 62 -3.93 -6.79 -9.49
C ARG A 62 -2.73 -7.28 -10.30
N ALA A 63 -2.50 -6.70 -11.47
CA ALA A 63 -1.37 -7.05 -12.32
C ALA A 63 -0.03 -6.84 -11.61
N PHE A 64 0.08 -5.76 -10.84
CA PHE A 64 1.27 -5.46 -10.05
C PHE A 64 1.54 -6.55 -8.99
N VAL A 65 0.48 -7.01 -8.32
CA VAL A 65 0.59 -8.13 -7.38
C VAL A 65 1.12 -9.38 -8.09
N PHE A 66 0.49 -9.75 -9.21
CA PHE A 66 0.84 -10.97 -9.95
C PHE A 66 2.17 -10.89 -10.68
N LYS A 67 2.69 -9.70 -10.92
CA LYS A 67 4.05 -9.51 -11.43
C LYS A 67 5.13 -10.07 -10.50
N HIS A 68 4.86 -10.11 -9.21
CA HIS A 68 5.80 -10.57 -8.18
C HIS A 68 5.58 -12.03 -7.79
N THR A 69 4.80 -12.80 -8.56
CA THR A 69 4.40 -14.15 -8.15
C THR A 69 5.38 -15.27 -8.50
N THR A 70 6.44 -14.99 -9.26
CA THR A 70 7.41 -16.02 -9.68
C THR A 70 7.96 -16.82 -8.49
N LYS A 71 8.13 -16.17 -7.34
CA LYS A 71 8.63 -16.81 -6.11
C LYS A 71 7.56 -16.93 -5.03
N ALA A 72 6.31 -16.62 -5.36
CA ALA A 72 5.22 -16.72 -4.40
C ALA A 72 4.81 -18.18 -4.23
N THR A 73 4.55 -18.58 -2.98
CA THR A 73 4.03 -19.90 -2.64
C THR A 73 2.52 -19.87 -2.45
N ALA A 74 1.97 -18.71 -2.09
CA ALA A 74 0.53 -18.52 -1.93
C ALA A 74 0.21 -17.03 -1.97
N ILE A 75 -1.00 -16.70 -2.43
CA ILE A 75 -1.53 -15.33 -2.38
C ILE A 75 -2.90 -15.40 -1.70
N ASP A 76 -3.06 -14.60 -0.65
CA ASP A 76 -4.30 -14.46 0.10
C ASP A 76 -4.85 -13.06 -0.12
N GLN A 77 -6.18 -12.94 -0.24
CA GLN A 77 -6.87 -11.68 -0.41
C GLN A 77 -7.84 -11.45 0.74
N GLN A 78 -7.83 -10.23 1.29
CA GLN A 78 -8.76 -9.83 2.33
C GLN A 78 -9.46 -8.54 1.92
N LYS A 79 -10.77 -8.50 2.11
CA LYS A 79 -11.57 -7.32 1.79
C LYS A 79 -11.34 -6.22 2.83
N ILE A 80 -11.17 -4.99 2.36
CA ILE A 80 -11.19 -3.79 3.19
C ILE A 80 -12.56 -3.14 3.02
N ALA A 81 -13.28 -2.92 4.12
CA ALA A 81 -14.57 -2.25 4.07
C ALA A 81 -14.70 -1.35 5.30
N ASN A 82 -14.70 -0.04 5.08
CA ASN A 82 -14.96 0.96 6.11
C ASN A 82 -15.98 1.94 5.54
N PRO A 83 -17.28 1.58 5.57
CA PRO A 83 -18.32 2.40 4.93
C PRO A 83 -18.49 3.77 5.58
N GLU A 84 -18.18 3.94 6.85
CA GLU A 84 -18.28 5.24 7.54
C GLU A 84 -17.36 6.29 6.89
N ASN A 85 -16.17 5.87 6.45
CA ASN A 85 -15.20 6.75 5.82
C ASN A 85 -15.15 6.56 4.30
N ASN A 86 -16.05 5.74 3.76
CA ASN A 86 -16.14 5.45 2.34
C ASN A 86 -14.83 4.87 1.78
N VAL A 87 -14.24 3.92 2.49
CA VAL A 87 -12.99 3.26 2.14
C VAL A 87 -13.26 1.79 1.83
N HIS A 88 -12.99 1.37 0.60
CA HIS A 88 -13.23 0.02 0.10
C HIS A 88 -12.04 -0.46 -0.72
N GLY A 89 -11.64 -1.70 -0.56
CA GLY A 89 -10.53 -2.24 -1.32
C GLY A 89 -10.17 -3.66 -0.94
N LEU A 90 -8.93 -4.02 -1.23
CA LEU A 90 -8.38 -5.34 -0.96
C LEU A 90 -6.97 -5.22 -0.37
N VAL A 91 -6.65 -6.14 0.53
CA VAL A 91 -5.29 -6.43 0.97
C VAL A 91 -4.85 -7.73 0.29
N TYR A 92 -3.66 -7.74 -0.27
CA TYR A 92 -3.01 -8.93 -0.81
C TYR A 92 -1.86 -9.31 0.12
N ASN A 93 -1.93 -10.52 0.69
CA ASN A 93 -0.83 -11.12 1.44
C ASN A 93 -0.16 -12.15 0.54
N ILE A 94 1.10 -11.92 0.20
CA ILE A 94 1.85 -12.76 -0.74
C ILE A 94 2.92 -13.49 0.04
N GLN A 95 2.84 -14.82 0.09
CA GLN A 95 3.82 -15.66 0.77
C GLN A 95 4.95 -16.03 -0.18
N GLY A 96 6.14 -16.20 0.37
CA GLY A 96 7.31 -16.58 -0.39
C GLY A 96 8.34 -15.45 -0.46
N ASN A 97 9.47 -15.71 -1.12
CA ASN A 97 10.57 -14.77 -1.25
C ASN A 97 10.33 -13.81 -2.42
N THR A 98 9.32 -12.98 -2.30
CA THR A 98 8.92 -12.01 -3.31
C THR A 98 9.44 -10.62 -2.98
N ALA A 99 9.45 -9.72 -3.96
CA ALA A 99 9.88 -8.34 -3.76
C ALA A 99 8.96 -7.59 -2.81
N SER A 100 7.67 -7.89 -2.80
CA SER A 100 6.70 -7.25 -1.91
C SER A 100 5.68 -8.29 -1.43
N ASN A 101 5.68 -8.53 -0.13
CA ASN A 101 4.80 -9.54 0.49
C ASN A 101 3.46 -8.98 0.95
N PHE A 102 3.30 -7.66 0.96
CA PHE A 102 2.07 -7.00 1.42
C PHE A 102 1.75 -5.84 0.49
N GLN A 103 0.56 -5.88 -0.10
CA GLN A 103 0.08 -4.83 -0.99
C GLN A 103 -1.41 -4.60 -0.75
N PHE A 104 -1.86 -3.38 -1.00
CA PHE A 104 -3.27 -3.06 -0.87
C PHE A 104 -3.68 -1.96 -1.84
N PHE A 105 -4.98 -1.83 -2.08
CA PHE A 105 -5.57 -0.63 -2.62
C PHE A 105 -6.86 -0.29 -1.88
N VAL A 106 -7.17 0.99 -1.81
CA VAL A 106 -8.43 1.50 -1.26
C VAL A 106 -8.96 2.61 -2.15
N SER A 107 -10.28 2.77 -2.17
CA SER A 107 -10.95 3.75 -3.00
C SER A 107 -12.29 4.15 -2.38
N ASP A 108 -12.74 5.37 -2.67
CA ASP A 108 -14.13 5.76 -2.43
C ASP A 108 -15.03 5.36 -3.61
N GLN A 109 -14.45 4.73 -4.64
CA GLN A 109 -15.12 4.24 -5.85
C GLN A 109 -15.66 5.34 -6.76
N LYS A 110 -15.33 6.60 -6.49
CA LYS A 110 -15.77 7.74 -7.30
C LYS A 110 -14.63 8.63 -7.78
N ASN A 111 -13.79 9.09 -6.86
CA ASN A 111 -12.77 10.10 -7.16
C ASN A 111 -11.38 9.70 -6.73
N HIS A 112 -11.24 8.90 -5.69
CA HIS A 112 -9.97 8.66 -5.01
C HIS A 112 -9.56 7.20 -5.10
N TYR A 113 -8.27 6.97 -5.36
CA TYR A 113 -7.68 5.63 -5.39
C TYR A 113 -6.28 5.70 -4.80
N LEU A 114 -6.02 4.90 -3.76
CA LEU A 114 -4.73 4.85 -3.10
C LEU A 114 -4.22 3.41 -3.10
N ARG A 115 -3.01 3.20 -3.58
CA ARG A 115 -2.36 1.89 -3.64
C ARG A 115 -1.11 1.91 -2.77
N GLY A 116 -0.87 0.82 -2.05
CA GLY A 116 0.32 0.68 -1.22
C GLY A 116 1.03 -0.64 -1.45
N ALA A 117 2.36 -0.62 -1.37
CA ALA A 117 3.19 -1.82 -1.46
C ALA A 117 4.35 -1.71 -0.49
N LEU A 118 4.56 -2.75 0.31
CA LEU A 118 5.63 -2.81 1.30
C LEU A 118 6.86 -3.48 0.73
N TYR A 119 8.00 -2.82 0.84
CA TYR A 119 9.30 -3.33 0.38
C TYR A 119 10.31 -3.31 1.52
N PHE A 120 11.18 -4.33 1.52
CA PHE A 120 12.38 -4.34 2.35
C PHE A 120 13.59 -4.04 1.46
N ASN A 121 14.56 -3.30 2.01
CA ASN A 121 15.77 -2.92 1.26
C ASN A 121 16.81 -4.05 1.16
N GLU A 122 16.46 -5.23 1.68
CA GLU A 122 17.31 -6.41 1.63
C GLU A 122 16.76 -7.43 0.65
N LYS A 123 17.59 -8.39 0.27
CA LYS A 123 17.14 -9.53 -0.54
C LYS A 123 15.99 -10.23 0.17
N PRO A 124 14.90 -10.59 -0.54
CA PRO A 124 13.82 -11.32 0.07
C PRO A 124 14.32 -12.64 0.68
N ASN A 125 14.18 -12.73 2.00
CA ASN A 125 14.40 -13.96 2.76
C ASN A 125 13.30 -14.00 3.80
N LEU A 126 12.23 -14.71 3.47
CA LEU A 126 11.03 -14.71 4.28
C LEU A 126 11.28 -15.18 5.71
N ASP A 127 12.17 -16.18 5.89
CA ASP A 127 12.44 -16.72 7.22
C ASP A 127 13.03 -15.67 8.16
N SER A 128 13.88 -14.78 7.65
CA SER A 128 14.51 -13.75 8.48
C SER A 128 13.64 -12.50 8.61
N ILE A 129 12.79 -12.18 7.65
CA ILE A 129 11.94 -10.97 7.70
C ILE A 129 10.54 -11.23 8.25
N GLN A 130 10.11 -12.50 8.38
CA GLN A 130 8.74 -12.83 8.76
C GLN A 130 8.27 -12.16 10.05
N PRO A 131 9.03 -12.16 11.16
CA PRO A 131 8.58 -11.48 12.38
C PRO A 131 8.38 -9.98 12.19
N VAL A 132 9.28 -9.33 11.44
CA VAL A 132 9.19 -7.89 11.12
C VAL A 132 8.00 -7.65 10.20
N LEU A 133 7.83 -8.50 9.20
CA LEU A 133 6.72 -8.41 8.25
C LEU A 133 5.38 -8.49 9.00
N ASP A 134 5.22 -9.44 9.90
CA ASP A 134 3.99 -9.61 10.67
C ASP A 134 3.71 -8.38 11.55
N PHE A 135 4.75 -7.84 12.17
CA PHE A 135 4.65 -6.63 12.98
C PHE A 135 4.19 -5.44 12.14
N LEU A 136 4.85 -5.21 11.00
CA LEU A 136 4.52 -4.09 10.11
C LEU A 136 3.13 -4.24 9.49
N LYS A 137 2.72 -5.45 9.12
CA LYS A 137 1.37 -5.69 8.61
C LYS A 137 0.31 -5.23 9.58
N SER A 138 0.47 -5.54 10.86
CA SER A 138 -0.47 -5.14 11.90
C SER A 138 -0.59 -3.61 11.96
N ASP A 139 0.54 -2.92 11.95
CA ASP A 139 0.55 -1.46 12.02
C ASP A 139 0.02 -0.81 10.73
N ILE A 140 0.33 -1.38 9.57
CA ILE A 140 -0.19 -0.88 8.30
C ILE A 140 -1.69 -1.11 8.20
N GLN A 141 -2.20 -2.24 8.68
CA GLN A 141 -3.65 -2.49 8.72
C GLN A 141 -4.35 -1.50 9.63
N HIS A 142 -3.74 -1.13 10.75
CA HIS A 142 -4.27 -0.07 11.61
C HIS A 142 -4.29 1.27 10.86
N MET A 143 -3.20 1.61 10.17
CA MET A 143 -3.13 2.82 9.35
C MET A 143 -4.26 2.85 8.30
N ILE A 144 -4.48 1.74 7.61
CA ILE A 144 -5.56 1.61 6.61
C ILE A 144 -6.91 1.90 7.25
N SER A 145 -7.13 1.44 8.49
CA SER A 145 -8.39 1.67 9.20
C SER A 145 -8.63 3.15 9.51
N THR A 146 -7.60 3.99 9.47
CA THR A 146 -7.68 5.43 9.74
C THR A 146 -7.77 6.28 8.48
N ILE A 147 -7.72 5.68 7.29
CA ILE A 147 -7.75 6.43 6.02
C ILE A 147 -9.09 7.17 5.88
N ARG A 148 -8.99 8.44 5.50
CA ARG A 148 -10.14 9.31 5.22
C ARG A 148 -9.84 10.15 4.00
N TRP A 149 -10.86 10.39 3.20
CA TRP A 149 -10.77 11.29 2.06
C TRP A 149 -11.14 12.71 2.50
N LYS A 150 -10.54 13.68 1.87
CA LYS A 150 -10.89 15.09 2.08
C LYS A 150 -11.83 15.57 1.00
#